data_80e5a4e9fe52add5496e5a9b518bb81d
#
_entry.id   80e5a4e9fe52add5496e5a9b518bb81d
#
_cell.length_a   1.000
_cell.length_b   1.000
_cell.length_c   1.000
_cell.angle_alpha   90.00
_cell.angle_beta   90.00
_cell.angle_gamma   90.00
#
_symmetry.space_group_name_H-M   'P 1'
#
loop_
_entity.id
_entity.type
_entity.pdbx_description
1 polymer ?
#
loop_
_entity_poly.entity_id
_entity_poly.type
_entity_poly.pdbx_seq_one_letter_code
_entity_poly.pdbx_strand_id
1 'polypeptide(L)'
;MTVSRSRNRWLGWAMGLVLFAVVLTGALILTHPLWSDFLFNVTGEETLLAQMRGGLEWLGNVTRPRPITADLMPVANAGVNPFGVNVFLEQEVEPEKREREVQMIADAGFHWIRQEFSWEDIEIHGKGDFEDRRHEPYCSAWEKYDQIVDLADRYGLEVIARLSNPPAWSRARGDEAGTFAPPDHLDDYGDFVEAVVRRYKGRIRYYQIWNEPNIYPEWGEQPVSPEGYTELLKVGYGRVKAACPECVVLSGALAQTIPLGPRDLNDFIFLQRMYDAGAGDYFDVLTMQDYGLWSGPTDRRMRPRVLNFSRPLYLREIMVHNGDAAKPIWITEMNWNAAPPDLPDKPFGFVTPEQQARYAVLAYQRAQKEWPWLGVVNTWFFKRATDTETSQPMYYFRLVEPDFSPMPVYYALQEYMHSDEARVLYLGVHQEDHWALAYGGSWETRSDPAAELGSYRYAGDLQSTLTLAFAGTDLWLKAGPRAGGAFSYTLDGNAEQVVSFAAGQQVQLARQVSRGQHTVSIRATSGPLTVDSLTVGQDASLQTWLVAGGLVLGIGLIVALVAGVAARRRRWYERGRALR
;
A
#
# COMPACT_ATOMS: atom_id res chain seq x y z
N MET A 1 38.91 9.67 -61.04
CA MET A 1 38.11 10.75 -60.39
C MET A 1 36.73 10.27 -59.84
N THR A 2 36.67 9.15 -59.19
CA THR A 2 35.37 8.54 -58.73
C THR A 2 35.17 8.47 -57.19
N VAL A 3 36.16 8.89 -56.41
CA VAL A 3 36.09 8.81 -54.94
C VAL A 3 35.35 10.02 -54.26
N SER A 4 35.26 11.16 -54.93
CA SER A 4 34.74 12.40 -54.40
C SER A 4 33.18 12.44 -54.33
N ARG A 5 32.45 11.74 -55.21
CA ARG A 5 30.96 11.77 -55.24
C ARG A 5 30.28 10.94 -54.16
N SER A 6 30.93 9.90 -53.60
CA SER A 6 30.35 9.08 -52.53
C SER A 6 30.41 9.79 -51.19
N ARG A 7 31.48 10.52 -50.90
CA ARG A 7 31.72 11.24 -49.62
C ARG A 7 30.72 12.38 -49.41
N ASN A 8 30.36 13.13 -50.46
CA ASN A 8 29.37 14.21 -50.35
C ASN A 8 27.93 13.69 -50.15
N ARG A 9 27.62 12.48 -50.64
CA ARG A 9 26.30 11.84 -50.37
C ARG A 9 26.15 11.38 -48.93
N TRP A 10 27.20 10.81 -48.33
CA TRP A 10 27.21 10.44 -46.90
C TRP A 10 27.07 11.65 -45.99
N LEU A 11 27.74 12.76 -46.31
CA LEU A 11 27.58 14.03 -45.58
C LEU A 11 26.15 14.56 -45.68
N GLY A 12 25.51 14.50 -46.82
CA GLY A 12 24.11 14.92 -47.00
C GLY A 12 23.14 14.05 -46.20
N TRP A 13 23.36 12.74 -46.12
CA TRP A 13 22.56 11.84 -45.31
C TRP A 13 22.78 12.06 -43.79
N ALA A 14 24.03 12.27 -43.37
CA ALA A 14 24.37 12.58 -42.00
C ALA A 14 23.73 13.91 -41.55
N MET A 15 23.81 14.95 -42.37
CA MET A 15 23.16 16.24 -42.13
C MET A 15 21.63 16.11 -42.08
N GLY A 16 21.03 15.33 -42.99
CA GLY A 16 19.59 15.05 -42.97
C GLY A 16 19.13 14.33 -41.71
N LEU A 17 19.90 13.35 -41.22
CA LEU A 17 19.65 12.66 -39.98
C LEU A 17 19.78 13.57 -38.75
N VAL A 18 20.82 14.41 -38.72
CA VAL A 18 21.00 15.40 -37.65
C VAL A 18 19.86 16.43 -37.65
N LEU A 19 19.49 16.97 -38.80
CA LEU A 19 18.37 17.90 -38.91
C LEU A 19 17.05 17.23 -38.47
N PHE A 20 16.80 16.01 -38.91
CA PHE A 20 15.63 15.23 -38.47
C PHE A 20 15.62 15.02 -36.95
N ALA A 21 16.76 14.64 -36.38
CA ALA A 21 16.88 14.47 -34.92
C ALA A 21 16.63 15.79 -34.17
N VAL A 22 17.16 16.92 -34.67
CA VAL A 22 16.95 18.24 -34.09
C VAL A 22 15.45 18.65 -34.15
N VAL A 23 14.81 18.46 -35.31
CA VAL A 23 13.39 18.76 -35.50
C VAL A 23 12.52 17.86 -34.62
N LEU A 24 12.85 16.57 -34.57
CA LEU A 24 12.12 15.62 -33.69
C LEU A 24 12.28 15.98 -32.22
N THR A 25 13.49 16.28 -31.76
CA THR A 25 13.77 16.71 -30.40
C THR A 25 13.01 18.00 -30.07
N GLY A 26 13.04 18.98 -30.97
CA GLY A 26 12.29 20.23 -30.82
C GLY A 26 10.77 20.00 -30.72
N ALA A 27 10.23 19.13 -31.58
CA ALA A 27 8.81 18.76 -31.53
C ALA A 27 8.45 18.03 -30.23
N LEU A 28 9.28 17.11 -29.74
CA LEU A 28 9.09 16.44 -28.46
C LEU A 28 9.09 17.43 -27.28
N ILE A 29 10.04 18.37 -27.27
CA ILE A 29 10.09 19.40 -26.22
C ILE A 29 8.83 20.29 -26.26
N LEU A 30 8.43 20.76 -27.44
CA LEU A 30 7.28 21.65 -27.60
C LEU A 30 5.94 20.95 -27.27
N THR A 31 5.83 19.67 -27.53
CA THR A 31 4.62 18.87 -27.25
C THR A 31 4.63 18.21 -25.87
N HIS A 32 5.74 18.29 -25.13
CA HIS A 32 5.87 17.68 -23.79
C HIS A 32 4.70 17.92 -22.84
N PRO A 33 4.17 19.16 -22.70
CA PRO A 33 3.02 19.39 -21.81
C PRO A 33 1.75 18.59 -22.17
N LEU A 34 1.63 18.13 -23.42
CA LEU A 34 0.45 17.37 -23.87
C LEU A 34 0.47 15.88 -23.46
N TRP A 35 1.65 15.33 -23.15
CA TRP A 35 1.81 13.90 -22.86
C TRP A 35 2.59 13.61 -21.58
N SER A 36 3.12 14.65 -20.91
CA SER A 36 3.89 14.50 -19.67
C SER A 36 3.08 13.84 -18.57
N ASP A 37 1.80 14.22 -18.40
CA ASP A 37 0.92 13.66 -17.39
C ASP A 37 0.65 12.17 -17.64
N PHE A 38 0.46 11.77 -18.91
CA PHE A 38 0.33 10.36 -19.25
C PHE A 38 1.58 9.58 -18.88
N LEU A 39 2.77 10.08 -19.22
CA LEU A 39 4.03 9.42 -18.89
C LEU A 39 4.29 9.42 -17.37
N PHE A 40 3.98 10.50 -16.67
CA PHE A 40 4.03 10.50 -15.21
C PHE A 40 3.12 9.40 -14.63
N ASN A 41 1.90 9.27 -15.12
CA ASN A 41 0.93 8.27 -14.66
C ASN A 41 1.33 6.81 -14.94
N VAL A 42 2.33 6.56 -15.76
CA VAL A 42 2.82 5.19 -16.03
C VAL A 42 4.25 4.94 -15.59
N THR A 43 5.05 6.00 -15.39
CA THR A 43 6.47 5.88 -15.04
C THR A 43 6.83 6.49 -13.68
N GLY A 44 5.99 7.37 -13.13
CA GLY A 44 6.33 8.14 -11.93
C GLY A 44 7.48 9.13 -12.11
N GLU A 45 7.90 9.39 -13.36
CA GLU A 45 9.02 10.27 -13.68
C GLU A 45 8.53 11.68 -14.05
N GLU A 46 9.23 12.72 -13.59
CA GLU A 46 8.80 14.11 -13.78
C GLU A 46 9.53 14.83 -14.91
N THR A 47 10.82 14.53 -15.10
CA THR A 47 11.62 15.22 -16.11
C THR A 47 11.47 14.60 -17.48
N LEU A 48 11.50 15.40 -18.54
CA LEU A 48 11.36 14.96 -19.93
C LEU A 48 12.26 13.76 -20.26
N LEU A 49 13.54 13.81 -19.88
CA LEU A 49 14.49 12.73 -20.20
C LEU A 49 14.16 11.44 -19.45
N ALA A 50 13.82 11.55 -18.16
CA ALA A 50 13.44 10.41 -17.35
C ALA A 50 12.10 9.80 -17.84
N GLN A 51 11.12 10.64 -18.19
CA GLN A 51 9.85 10.20 -18.79
C GLN A 51 10.04 9.47 -20.11
N MET A 52 10.91 9.96 -21.00
CA MET A 52 11.20 9.28 -22.27
C MET A 52 11.86 7.91 -22.05
N ARG A 53 12.86 7.85 -21.16
CA ARG A 53 13.51 6.59 -20.79
C ARG A 53 12.51 5.64 -20.12
N GLY A 54 11.75 6.13 -19.13
CA GLY A 54 10.74 5.36 -18.41
C GLY A 54 9.64 4.85 -19.35
N GLY A 55 9.21 5.64 -20.33
CA GLY A 55 8.23 5.26 -21.33
C GLY A 55 8.71 4.10 -22.22
N LEU A 56 9.98 4.11 -22.65
CA LEU A 56 10.58 2.99 -23.38
C LEU A 56 10.63 1.70 -22.52
N GLU A 57 10.99 1.82 -21.25
CA GLU A 57 10.99 0.71 -20.31
C GLU A 57 9.55 0.18 -20.10
N TRP A 58 8.58 1.07 -19.95
CA TRP A 58 7.16 0.72 -19.80
C TRP A 58 6.62 -0.03 -21.02
N LEU A 59 6.93 0.40 -22.22
CA LEU A 59 6.57 -0.32 -23.45
C LEU A 59 7.12 -1.75 -23.46
N GLY A 60 8.33 -1.97 -22.96
CA GLY A 60 8.90 -3.31 -22.77
C GLY A 60 8.14 -4.16 -21.75
N ASN A 61 7.44 -3.54 -20.79
CA ASN A 61 6.63 -4.25 -19.80
C ASN A 61 5.23 -4.62 -20.30
N VAL A 62 4.67 -3.88 -21.29
CA VAL A 62 3.30 -4.14 -21.81
C VAL A 62 3.13 -5.55 -22.38
N THR A 63 4.21 -6.17 -22.86
CA THR A 63 4.20 -7.53 -23.40
C THR A 63 4.45 -8.62 -22.35
N ARG A 64 4.74 -8.26 -21.11
CA ARG A 64 4.97 -9.22 -20.02
C ARG A 64 3.65 -9.62 -19.36
N PRO A 65 3.54 -10.87 -18.87
CA PRO A 65 2.42 -11.25 -18.03
C PRO A 65 2.29 -10.29 -16.83
N ARG A 66 1.06 -9.94 -16.49
CA ARG A 66 0.78 -9.17 -15.26
C ARG A 66 0.73 -10.12 -14.08
N PRO A 67 1.14 -9.69 -12.88
CA PRO A 67 0.94 -10.46 -11.66
C PRO A 67 -0.52 -10.85 -11.46
N ILE A 68 -0.73 -12.06 -10.94
CA ILE A 68 -2.08 -12.55 -10.60
C ILE A 68 -2.41 -12.06 -9.20
N THR A 69 -3.37 -11.14 -9.08
CA THR A 69 -3.69 -10.45 -7.82
C THR A 69 -5.03 -10.85 -7.20
N ALA A 70 -5.86 -11.60 -7.93
CA ALA A 70 -7.17 -12.09 -7.48
C ALA A 70 -8.09 -10.96 -6.95
N ASP A 71 -8.22 -9.86 -7.72
CA ASP A 71 -8.87 -8.60 -7.30
C ASP A 71 -10.37 -8.71 -7.01
N LEU A 72 -11.04 -9.78 -7.44
CA LEU A 72 -12.45 -10.05 -7.16
C LEU A 72 -12.66 -11.08 -6.05
N MET A 73 -11.60 -11.41 -5.29
CA MET A 73 -11.70 -12.28 -4.13
C MET A 73 -12.14 -11.46 -2.92
N PRO A 74 -13.12 -11.92 -2.12
CA PRO A 74 -13.38 -11.33 -0.80
C PRO A 74 -12.15 -11.45 0.11
N VAL A 75 -11.74 -10.33 0.71
CA VAL A 75 -10.51 -10.28 1.53
C VAL A 75 -10.85 -9.67 2.88
N ALA A 76 -10.63 -10.45 3.95
CA ALA A 76 -10.81 -9.97 5.33
C ALA A 76 -9.81 -8.86 5.67
N ASN A 77 -10.21 -7.89 6.50
CA ASN A 77 -9.36 -6.77 6.92
C ASN A 77 -8.77 -5.91 5.77
N ALA A 78 -9.36 -5.97 4.55
CA ALA A 78 -9.01 -5.06 3.45
C ALA A 78 -9.92 -3.81 3.43
N GLY A 79 -11.18 -3.94 3.84
CA GLY A 79 -12.17 -2.85 3.86
C GLY A 79 -12.05 -1.88 5.04
N VAL A 80 -10.95 -1.89 5.78
CA VAL A 80 -10.67 -0.98 6.90
C VAL A 80 -10.31 0.43 6.40
N ASN A 81 -10.41 1.44 7.28
CA ASN A 81 -9.91 2.78 6.94
C ASN A 81 -8.41 2.69 6.59
N PRO A 82 -7.95 3.16 5.42
CA PRO A 82 -6.57 2.94 4.98
C PRO A 82 -5.54 3.87 5.63
N PHE A 83 -5.96 4.90 6.36
CA PHE A 83 -5.08 6.00 6.78
C PHE A 83 -4.40 5.72 8.11
N GLY A 84 -3.12 5.36 8.05
CA GLY A 84 -2.27 5.12 9.21
C GLY A 84 -0.98 5.94 9.19
N VAL A 85 -0.36 6.10 10.35
CA VAL A 85 0.92 6.78 10.51
C VAL A 85 1.79 6.09 11.58
N ASN A 86 3.10 6.05 11.33
CA ASN A 86 4.08 5.59 12.31
C ASN A 86 4.37 6.68 13.32
N VAL A 87 4.48 6.30 14.57
CA VAL A 87 4.74 7.20 15.69
C VAL A 87 5.88 6.67 16.57
N PHE A 88 6.49 7.56 17.34
CA PHE A 88 7.53 7.28 18.34
C PHE A 88 7.13 7.87 19.69
N LEU A 89 5.87 7.64 20.08
CA LEU A 89 5.31 8.23 21.31
C LEU A 89 6.01 7.76 22.58
N GLU A 90 6.66 6.59 22.53
CA GLU A 90 7.48 6.08 23.62
C GLU A 90 8.74 6.92 23.88
N GLN A 91 9.20 7.67 22.86
CA GLN A 91 10.37 8.56 22.93
C GLN A 91 10.00 9.98 23.39
N GLU A 92 8.72 10.36 23.32
CA GLU A 92 8.24 11.66 23.80
C GLU A 92 8.07 11.61 25.33
N VAL A 93 8.97 12.27 26.06
CA VAL A 93 9.01 12.21 27.53
C VAL A 93 8.00 13.11 28.19
N GLU A 94 7.54 14.17 27.52
CA GLU A 94 6.59 15.14 28.05
C GLU A 94 5.15 14.70 27.74
N PRO A 95 4.30 14.38 28.74
CA PRO A 95 2.93 13.89 28.50
C PRO A 95 2.08 14.84 27.65
N GLU A 96 2.25 16.16 27.83
CA GLU A 96 1.50 17.18 27.10
C GLU A 96 1.88 17.22 25.61
N LYS A 97 3.15 16.98 25.31
CA LYS A 97 3.63 16.87 23.90
C LYS A 97 3.11 15.59 23.27
N ARG A 98 3.11 14.48 24.02
CA ARG A 98 2.54 13.21 23.55
C ARG A 98 1.06 13.35 23.22
N GLU A 99 0.27 13.99 24.11
CA GLU A 99 -1.14 14.25 23.85
C GLU A 99 -1.35 15.16 22.63
N ARG A 100 -0.57 16.24 22.52
CA ARG A 100 -0.61 17.13 21.34
C ARG A 100 -0.30 16.40 20.03
N GLU A 101 0.67 15.48 20.04
CA GLU A 101 1.01 14.66 18.88
C GLU A 101 -0.18 13.80 18.44
N VAL A 102 -0.79 13.05 19.38
CA VAL A 102 -1.95 12.20 19.13
C VAL A 102 -3.15 13.01 18.63
N GLN A 103 -3.38 14.20 19.22
CA GLN A 103 -4.44 15.12 18.78
C GLN A 103 -4.21 15.56 17.33
N MET A 104 -3.00 16.00 16.97
CA MET A 104 -2.69 16.42 15.59
C MET A 104 -2.84 15.28 14.58
N ILE A 105 -2.54 14.05 14.97
CA ILE A 105 -2.75 12.84 14.15
C ILE A 105 -4.24 12.65 13.87
N ALA A 106 -5.09 12.72 14.90
CA ALA A 106 -6.54 12.60 14.76
C ALA A 106 -7.13 13.75 13.92
N ASP A 107 -6.69 14.99 14.18
CA ASP A 107 -7.12 16.20 13.45
C ASP A 107 -6.73 16.16 11.97
N ALA A 108 -5.65 15.45 11.62
CA ALA A 108 -5.26 15.22 10.23
C ALA A 108 -6.17 14.20 9.52
N GLY A 109 -6.95 13.39 10.24
CA GLY A 109 -7.82 12.37 9.69
C GLY A 109 -7.21 10.98 9.61
N PHE A 110 -6.06 10.76 10.23
CA PHE A 110 -5.54 9.40 10.42
C PHE A 110 -6.47 8.62 11.33
N HIS A 111 -6.58 7.33 11.05
CA HIS A 111 -7.37 6.38 11.84
C HIS A 111 -6.49 5.43 12.66
N TRP A 112 -5.24 5.22 12.21
CA TRP A 112 -4.32 4.28 12.83
C TRP A 112 -3.04 4.96 13.25
N ILE A 113 -2.54 4.55 14.43
CA ILE A 113 -1.15 4.73 14.80
C ILE A 113 -0.45 3.37 14.81
N ARG A 114 0.73 3.28 14.17
CA ARG A 114 1.61 2.13 14.33
C ARG A 114 2.67 2.48 15.35
N GLN A 115 2.55 1.88 16.53
CA GLN A 115 3.37 2.14 17.71
C GLN A 115 4.19 0.92 18.07
N GLU A 116 5.47 1.12 18.34
CA GLU A 116 6.32 0.08 18.89
C GLU A 116 6.05 -0.11 20.39
N PHE A 117 5.87 -1.37 20.78
CA PHE A 117 5.92 -1.84 22.16
C PHE A 117 7.23 -2.59 22.32
N SER A 118 8.29 -1.84 22.63
CA SER A 118 9.65 -2.36 22.71
C SER A 118 9.79 -3.31 23.90
N TRP A 119 10.17 -4.57 23.63
CA TRP A 119 10.32 -5.57 24.68
C TRP A 119 11.41 -5.17 25.69
N GLU A 120 12.56 -4.65 25.20
CA GLU A 120 13.67 -4.19 26.05
C GLU A 120 13.30 -3.02 26.98
N ASP A 121 12.23 -2.28 26.66
CA ASP A 121 11.78 -1.12 27.42
C ASP A 121 10.58 -1.44 28.35
N ILE A 122 10.00 -2.62 28.19
CA ILE A 122 8.86 -3.10 29.00
C ILE A 122 9.35 -4.14 30.02
N GLU A 123 10.22 -5.06 29.64
CA GLU A 123 10.76 -6.13 30.49
C GLU A 123 12.27 -5.93 30.65
N ILE A 124 12.61 -4.81 31.29
CA ILE A 124 13.96 -4.20 31.25
C ILE A 124 15.02 -5.07 31.93
N HIS A 125 14.73 -5.54 33.15
CA HIS A 125 15.75 -6.08 34.05
C HIS A 125 15.80 -7.61 34.08
N GLY A 126 14.85 -8.29 33.49
CA GLY A 126 14.76 -9.73 33.45
C GLY A 126 13.35 -10.22 33.18
N LYS A 127 13.22 -11.52 32.92
CA LYS A 127 11.95 -12.13 32.58
C LYS A 127 10.89 -11.95 33.68
N GLY A 128 9.73 -11.41 33.32
CA GLY A 128 8.59 -11.15 34.23
C GLY A 128 8.76 -9.91 35.09
N ASP A 129 9.81 -9.10 34.88
CA ASP A 129 10.07 -7.88 35.64
C ASP A 129 9.68 -6.64 34.82
N PHE A 130 8.52 -6.09 35.12
CA PHE A 130 7.93 -4.93 34.44
C PHE A 130 8.07 -3.63 35.25
N GLU A 131 9.08 -3.53 36.11
CA GLU A 131 9.41 -2.32 36.87
C GLU A 131 10.54 -1.56 36.20
N ASP A 132 10.38 -0.27 35.98
CA ASP A 132 11.44 0.61 35.51
C ASP A 132 12.22 1.19 36.72
N ARG A 133 13.44 0.70 36.89
CA ARG A 133 14.34 1.12 37.96
C ARG A 133 15.53 1.98 37.46
N ARG A 134 15.45 2.46 36.22
CA ARG A 134 16.53 3.31 35.65
C ARG A 134 16.59 4.68 36.31
N HIS A 135 15.49 5.16 36.90
CA HIS A 135 15.40 6.44 37.58
C HIS A 135 14.54 6.33 38.85
N GLU A 136 14.83 7.11 39.89
CA GLU A 136 13.95 7.23 41.06
C GLU A 136 12.97 8.40 40.91
N PRO A 137 11.73 8.27 41.38
CA PRO A 137 11.14 7.06 41.99
C PRO A 137 10.90 5.97 40.93
N TYR A 138 11.04 4.70 41.33
CA TYR A 138 10.73 3.57 40.45
C TYR A 138 9.25 3.58 40.04
N CYS A 139 8.99 3.21 38.79
CA CYS A 139 7.65 3.19 38.23
C CYS A 139 7.40 1.91 37.43
N SER A 140 6.16 1.71 37.01
CA SER A 140 5.84 0.62 36.09
C SER A 140 6.39 0.91 34.70
N ALA A 141 7.09 -0.04 34.07
CA ALA A 141 7.54 0.07 32.68
C ALA A 141 6.36 0.18 31.69
N TRP A 142 5.16 -0.18 32.12
CA TRP A 142 3.93 -0.03 31.33
C TRP A 142 3.37 1.40 31.31
N GLU A 143 3.75 2.27 32.24
CA GLU A 143 3.08 3.56 32.47
C GLU A 143 2.96 4.41 31.19
N LYS A 144 4.04 4.55 30.44
CA LYS A 144 4.01 5.32 29.18
C LYS A 144 3.18 4.66 28.09
N TYR A 145 3.20 3.31 28.00
CA TYR A 145 2.40 2.57 27.04
C TYR A 145 0.92 2.61 27.37
N ASP A 146 0.57 2.54 28.67
CA ASP A 146 -0.79 2.74 29.13
C ASP A 146 -1.31 4.12 28.71
N GLN A 147 -0.51 5.17 28.92
CA GLN A 147 -0.86 6.53 28.50
C GLN A 147 -1.03 6.63 26.98
N ILE A 148 -0.16 5.99 26.18
CA ILE A 148 -0.28 5.97 24.72
C ILE A 148 -1.60 5.34 24.29
N VAL A 149 -1.97 4.21 24.90
CA VAL A 149 -3.23 3.51 24.59
C VAL A 149 -4.43 4.33 25.08
N ASP A 150 -4.35 4.98 26.25
CA ASP A 150 -5.39 5.88 26.76
C ASP A 150 -5.62 7.08 25.83
N LEU A 151 -4.55 7.64 25.27
CA LEU A 151 -4.65 8.73 24.30
C LEU A 151 -5.26 8.25 22.97
N ALA A 152 -4.82 7.09 22.45
CA ALA A 152 -5.41 6.51 21.25
C ALA A 152 -6.92 6.30 21.40
N ASP A 153 -7.37 5.69 22.49
CA ASP A 153 -8.81 5.52 22.80
C ASP A 153 -9.54 6.87 22.88
N ARG A 154 -8.96 7.86 23.58
CA ARG A 154 -9.56 9.20 23.75
C ARG A 154 -9.78 9.91 22.44
N TYR A 155 -8.84 9.79 21.49
CA TYR A 155 -8.89 10.46 20.20
C TYR A 155 -9.46 9.58 19.07
N GLY A 156 -9.94 8.36 19.39
CA GLY A 156 -10.59 7.45 18.46
C GLY A 156 -9.64 6.84 17.41
N LEU A 157 -8.38 6.62 17.79
CA LEU A 157 -7.37 5.99 16.95
C LEU A 157 -7.23 4.50 17.29
N GLU A 158 -7.13 3.67 16.26
CA GLU A 158 -6.75 2.27 16.39
C GLU A 158 -5.22 2.12 16.49
N VAL A 159 -4.78 1.14 17.27
CA VAL A 159 -3.34 0.87 17.46
C VAL A 159 -2.92 -0.41 16.75
N ILE A 160 -1.89 -0.30 15.89
CA ILE A 160 -1.10 -1.44 15.42
C ILE A 160 0.10 -1.55 16.36
N ALA A 161 0.06 -2.51 17.28
CA ALA A 161 1.14 -2.74 18.24
C ALA A 161 2.26 -3.57 17.58
N ARG A 162 3.40 -2.95 17.28
CA ARG A 162 4.61 -3.64 16.81
C ARG A 162 5.37 -4.21 18.00
N LEU A 163 5.54 -5.53 18.05
CA LEU A 163 6.20 -6.25 19.14
C LEU A 163 7.60 -6.70 18.67
N SER A 164 8.63 -5.97 19.09
CA SER A 164 10.01 -6.18 18.65
C SER A 164 11.02 -5.75 19.71
N ASN A 165 12.30 -5.63 19.36
CA ASN A 165 13.40 -5.14 20.18
C ASN A 165 13.58 -5.94 21.48
N PRO A 166 14.08 -7.20 21.40
CA PRO A 166 14.28 -8.04 22.57
C PRO A 166 15.40 -7.49 23.46
N PRO A 167 15.24 -7.55 24.80
CA PRO A 167 16.27 -7.10 25.74
C PRO A 167 17.51 -7.97 25.69
N ALA A 168 18.66 -7.38 26.04
CA ALA A 168 19.96 -8.06 26.04
C ALA A 168 19.95 -9.35 26.86
N TRP A 169 19.21 -9.39 27.99
CA TRP A 169 19.14 -10.58 28.86
C TRP A 169 18.50 -11.80 28.20
N SER A 170 17.71 -11.63 27.12
CA SER A 170 17.08 -12.73 26.38
C SER A 170 18.06 -13.53 25.51
N ARG A 171 19.30 -13.09 25.41
CA ARG A 171 20.37 -13.71 24.60
C ARG A 171 21.62 -13.94 25.45
N ALA A 172 22.23 -15.11 25.35
CA ALA A 172 23.47 -15.45 26.06
C ALA A 172 24.64 -14.51 25.68
N ARG A 173 24.66 -14.03 24.42
CA ARG A 173 25.64 -13.06 23.93
C ARG A 173 25.24 -11.60 24.17
N GLY A 174 24.06 -11.35 24.75
CA GLY A 174 23.54 -9.99 24.91
C GLY A 174 23.52 -9.20 23.60
N ASP A 175 23.95 -7.93 23.67
CA ASP A 175 23.98 -7.03 22.49
C ASP A 175 25.08 -7.36 21.48
N GLU A 176 26.06 -8.24 21.81
CA GLU A 176 27.01 -8.75 20.81
C GLU A 176 26.34 -9.61 19.73
N ALA A 177 25.14 -10.13 19.99
CA ALA A 177 24.32 -10.80 18.97
C ALA A 177 23.64 -9.82 18.00
N GLY A 178 23.67 -8.52 18.30
CA GLY A 178 22.94 -7.44 17.66
C GLY A 178 21.71 -7.05 18.48
N THR A 179 21.47 -5.75 18.63
CA THR A 179 20.37 -5.18 19.44
C THR A 179 19.00 -5.76 19.04
N PHE A 180 18.78 -6.01 17.74
CA PHE A 180 17.52 -6.56 17.22
C PHE A 180 17.58 -8.07 16.93
N ALA A 181 18.59 -8.78 17.45
CA ALA A 181 18.66 -10.24 17.27
C ALA A 181 17.51 -10.93 18.03
N PRO A 182 16.89 -11.98 17.47
CA PRO A 182 15.89 -12.74 18.19
C PRO A 182 16.46 -13.37 19.47
N PRO A 183 15.60 -13.67 20.47
CA PRO A 183 16.05 -14.30 21.71
C PRO A 183 16.51 -15.73 21.46
N ASP A 184 17.36 -16.26 22.35
CA ASP A 184 17.83 -17.66 22.29
C ASP A 184 16.67 -18.65 22.52
N HIS A 185 15.66 -18.26 23.30
CA HIS A 185 14.47 -19.05 23.58
C HIS A 185 13.22 -18.30 23.09
N LEU A 186 12.58 -18.80 22.03
CA LEU A 186 11.40 -18.15 21.43
C LEU A 186 10.19 -18.08 22.38
N ASP A 187 10.11 -19.00 23.36
CA ASP A 187 9.07 -18.94 24.41
C ASP A 187 9.18 -17.69 25.28
N ASP A 188 10.38 -17.12 25.48
CA ASP A 188 10.55 -15.88 26.22
C ASP A 188 9.90 -14.70 25.47
N TYR A 189 10.05 -14.68 24.13
CA TYR A 189 9.33 -13.73 23.28
C TYR A 189 7.82 -13.97 23.32
N GLY A 190 7.41 -15.24 23.28
CA GLY A 190 6.00 -15.63 23.39
C GLY A 190 5.36 -15.12 24.69
N ASP A 191 6.05 -15.26 25.83
CA ASP A 191 5.58 -14.79 27.13
C ASP A 191 5.42 -13.27 27.19
N PHE A 192 6.37 -12.53 26.58
CA PHE A 192 6.24 -11.07 26.40
C PHE A 192 5.01 -10.70 25.54
N VAL A 193 4.86 -11.36 24.37
CA VAL A 193 3.69 -11.15 23.50
C VAL A 193 2.39 -11.38 24.26
N GLU A 194 2.29 -12.48 25.02
CA GLU A 194 1.12 -12.80 25.84
C GLU A 194 0.86 -11.73 26.90
N ALA A 195 1.91 -11.21 27.55
CA ALA A 195 1.79 -10.16 28.57
C ALA A 195 1.19 -8.87 27.96
N VAL A 196 1.69 -8.43 26.80
CA VAL A 196 1.15 -7.27 26.08
C VAL A 196 -0.31 -7.48 25.68
N VAL A 197 -0.62 -8.62 25.04
CA VAL A 197 -1.98 -8.92 24.57
C VAL A 197 -2.98 -8.99 25.72
N ARG A 198 -2.63 -9.65 26.84
CA ARG A 198 -3.49 -9.72 28.03
C ARG A 198 -3.74 -8.35 28.64
N ARG A 199 -2.71 -7.49 28.68
CA ARG A 199 -2.82 -6.14 29.25
C ARG A 199 -3.79 -5.27 28.46
N TYR A 200 -3.71 -5.31 27.14
CA TYR A 200 -4.48 -4.42 26.26
C TYR A 200 -5.67 -5.10 25.57
N LYS A 201 -6.06 -6.30 26.00
CA LYS A 201 -7.25 -6.99 25.49
C LYS A 201 -8.50 -6.12 25.53
N GLY A 202 -9.20 -6.01 24.40
CA GLY A 202 -10.39 -5.17 24.24
C GLY A 202 -10.09 -3.70 23.93
N ARG A 203 -8.80 -3.31 23.92
CA ARG A 203 -8.33 -1.96 23.56
C ARG A 203 -7.45 -1.98 22.30
N ILE A 204 -6.52 -2.94 22.21
CA ILE A 204 -5.72 -3.19 21.02
C ILE A 204 -6.18 -4.50 20.40
N ARG A 205 -6.45 -4.49 19.12
CA ARG A 205 -6.87 -5.65 18.35
C ARG A 205 -5.80 -6.16 17.39
N TYR A 206 -4.83 -5.33 17.01
CA TYR A 206 -3.88 -5.57 15.91
C TYR A 206 -2.45 -5.65 16.43
N TYR A 207 -1.83 -6.84 16.31
CA TYR A 207 -0.49 -7.12 16.83
C TYR A 207 0.43 -7.55 15.70
N GLN A 208 1.48 -6.77 15.47
CA GLN A 208 2.51 -7.08 14.48
C GLN A 208 3.67 -7.80 15.15
N ILE A 209 4.01 -8.98 14.64
CA ILE A 209 5.06 -9.85 15.15
C ILE A 209 6.37 -9.54 14.45
N TRP A 210 7.24 -8.76 15.09
CA TRP A 210 8.53 -8.31 14.59
C TRP A 210 8.46 -7.18 13.55
N ASN A 211 9.67 -6.74 13.09
CA ASN A 211 9.87 -5.75 12.02
C ASN A 211 11.01 -6.21 11.11
N GLU A 212 10.92 -6.03 9.83
CA GLU A 212 11.92 -6.20 8.77
C GLU A 212 12.87 -7.42 8.91
N PRO A 213 12.37 -8.64 9.21
CA PRO A 213 13.23 -9.79 9.52
C PRO A 213 14.13 -10.23 8.35
N ASN A 214 13.97 -9.61 7.19
CA ASN A 214 14.69 -9.93 5.97
C ASN A 214 15.91 -9.04 5.70
N ILE A 215 16.21 -8.06 6.58
CA ILE A 215 17.37 -7.16 6.43
C ILE A 215 18.16 -6.98 7.74
N TYR A 216 19.40 -6.58 7.60
CA TYR A 216 20.24 -6.09 8.70
C TYR A 216 19.85 -4.63 9.04
N PRO A 217 19.84 -4.23 10.31
CA PRO A 217 20.20 -5.01 11.51
C PRO A 217 19.03 -5.77 12.17
N GLU A 218 17.86 -5.80 11.58
CA GLU A 218 16.59 -6.24 12.17
C GLU A 218 16.54 -7.74 12.55
N TRP A 219 17.55 -8.51 12.12
CA TRP A 219 17.74 -9.91 12.52
C TRP A 219 19.08 -10.12 13.27
N GLY A 220 19.69 -9.05 13.78
CA GLY A 220 20.97 -9.05 14.48
C GLY A 220 22.18 -9.28 13.58
N GLU A 221 23.28 -9.72 14.19
CA GLU A 221 24.57 -9.98 13.51
C GLU A 221 24.64 -11.37 12.84
N GLN A 222 23.55 -12.11 12.83
CA GLN A 222 23.44 -13.40 12.17
C GLN A 222 22.84 -13.28 10.76
N PRO A 223 23.01 -14.30 9.88
CA PRO A 223 22.31 -14.33 8.61
C PRO A 223 20.80 -14.30 8.80
N VAL A 224 20.09 -13.52 7.97
CA VAL A 224 18.62 -13.51 7.97
C VAL A 224 18.06 -14.90 7.65
N SER A 225 17.00 -15.31 8.34
CA SER A 225 16.44 -16.66 8.26
C SER A 225 14.92 -16.62 8.12
N PRO A 226 14.37 -16.84 6.92
CA PRO A 226 12.92 -16.97 6.74
C PRO A 226 12.31 -18.07 7.60
N GLU A 227 13.01 -19.21 7.73
CA GLU A 227 12.58 -20.35 8.54
C GLU A 227 12.63 -19.99 10.04
N GLY A 228 13.72 -19.35 10.50
CA GLY A 228 13.85 -18.90 11.90
C GLY A 228 12.78 -17.85 12.26
N TYR A 229 12.52 -16.91 11.34
CA TYR A 229 11.43 -15.96 11.52
C TYR A 229 10.07 -16.66 11.54
N THR A 230 9.85 -17.68 10.70
CA THR A 230 8.60 -18.44 10.70
C THR A 230 8.34 -19.13 12.05
N GLU A 231 9.38 -19.68 12.69
CA GLU A 231 9.22 -20.26 14.04
C GLU A 231 8.87 -19.18 15.09
N LEU A 232 9.50 -18.02 15.04
CA LEU A 232 9.16 -16.90 15.91
C LEU A 232 7.72 -16.43 15.69
N LEU A 233 7.28 -16.32 14.42
CA LEU A 233 5.92 -15.96 14.05
C LEU A 233 4.90 -16.97 14.58
N LYS A 234 5.17 -18.28 14.48
CA LYS A 234 4.32 -19.34 15.03
C LYS A 234 4.10 -19.17 16.53
N VAL A 235 5.17 -18.91 17.28
CA VAL A 235 5.09 -18.67 18.73
C VAL A 235 4.26 -17.43 19.01
N GLY A 236 4.59 -16.29 18.37
CA GLY A 236 3.85 -15.04 18.56
C GLY A 236 2.36 -15.19 18.23
N TYR A 237 2.03 -15.76 17.08
CA TYR A 237 0.65 -16.05 16.65
C TYR A 237 -0.10 -16.90 17.68
N GLY A 238 0.51 -18.00 18.11
CA GLY A 238 -0.09 -18.89 19.10
C GLY A 238 -0.42 -18.19 20.42
N ARG A 239 0.49 -17.34 20.92
CA ARG A 239 0.29 -16.56 22.15
C ARG A 239 -0.79 -15.47 21.99
N VAL A 240 -0.80 -14.75 20.86
CA VAL A 240 -1.88 -13.77 20.57
C VAL A 240 -3.23 -14.47 20.55
N LYS A 241 -3.39 -15.55 19.76
CA LYS A 241 -4.67 -16.25 19.62
C LYS A 241 -5.13 -16.95 20.91
N ALA A 242 -4.21 -17.42 21.73
CA ALA A 242 -4.55 -17.99 23.04
C ALA A 242 -5.07 -16.94 24.02
N ALA A 243 -4.50 -15.73 24.02
CA ALA A 243 -4.92 -14.63 24.90
C ALA A 243 -6.16 -13.89 24.36
N CYS A 244 -6.27 -13.73 23.05
CA CYS A 244 -7.30 -12.97 22.32
C CYS A 244 -7.60 -13.64 20.97
N PRO A 245 -8.53 -14.61 20.89
CA PRO A 245 -8.86 -15.30 19.64
C PRO A 245 -9.34 -14.39 18.51
N GLU A 246 -10.02 -13.28 18.87
CA GLU A 246 -10.54 -12.26 17.95
C GLU A 246 -9.48 -11.26 17.46
N CYS A 247 -8.31 -11.23 18.08
CA CYS A 247 -7.24 -10.31 17.69
C CYS A 247 -6.60 -10.72 16.35
N VAL A 248 -6.18 -9.73 15.60
CA VAL A 248 -5.59 -9.87 14.27
C VAL A 248 -4.07 -9.86 14.36
N VAL A 249 -3.43 -10.88 13.81
CA VAL A 249 -1.98 -11.03 13.80
C VAL A 249 -1.41 -10.57 12.45
N LEU A 250 -0.55 -9.58 12.52
CA LEU A 250 0.20 -9.08 11.38
C LEU A 250 1.59 -9.75 11.37
N SER A 251 2.05 -10.18 10.20
CA SER A 251 3.44 -10.64 10.05
C SER A 251 4.44 -9.51 10.33
N GLY A 252 5.72 -9.82 10.51
CA GLY A 252 6.79 -8.82 10.47
C GLY A 252 6.88 -8.20 9.09
N ALA A 253 6.89 -6.87 9.04
CA ALA A 253 6.90 -6.15 7.79
C ALA A 253 8.14 -6.48 6.96
N LEU A 254 7.98 -6.98 5.74
CA LEU A 254 9.11 -7.26 4.88
C LEU A 254 9.67 -5.96 4.29
N ALA A 255 10.93 -5.68 4.52
CA ALA A 255 11.63 -4.58 3.86
C ALA A 255 11.76 -4.87 2.37
N GLN A 256 11.39 -3.90 1.55
CA GLN A 256 11.64 -3.98 0.11
C GLN A 256 13.14 -3.97 -0.17
N THR A 257 13.70 -5.08 -0.63
CA THR A 257 15.16 -5.18 -0.86
C THR A 257 15.51 -6.12 -2.01
N ILE A 258 16.71 -5.99 -2.57
CA ILE A 258 17.15 -6.74 -3.76
C ILE A 258 18.23 -7.78 -3.45
N PRO A 259 19.13 -7.60 -2.46
CA PRO A 259 20.19 -8.55 -2.14
C PRO A 259 19.71 -10.00 -1.97
N LEU A 260 20.62 -10.96 -2.15
CA LEU A 260 20.34 -12.39 -2.09
C LEU A 260 20.95 -13.07 -0.85
N GLY A 261 21.16 -12.30 0.22
CA GLY A 261 21.71 -12.76 1.49
C GLY A 261 23.25 -12.56 1.57
N PRO A 262 23.88 -12.92 2.71
CA PRO A 262 23.23 -13.45 3.92
C PRO A 262 22.67 -12.40 4.89
N ARG A 263 23.08 -11.11 4.79
CA ARG A 263 22.63 -10.05 5.71
C ARG A 263 21.27 -9.47 5.31
N ASP A 264 21.04 -9.33 4.01
CA ASP A 264 19.78 -8.85 3.46
C ASP A 264 19.29 -9.87 2.44
N LEU A 265 18.03 -10.25 2.51
CA LEU A 265 17.43 -11.20 1.59
C LEU A 265 16.22 -10.57 0.89
N ASN A 266 16.21 -10.66 -0.44
CA ASN A 266 15.10 -10.21 -1.27
C ASN A 266 13.74 -10.65 -0.70
N ASP A 267 12.81 -9.70 -0.54
CA ASP A 267 11.50 -9.91 0.08
C ASP A 267 10.66 -10.98 -0.64
N PHE A 268 10.77 -11.12 -1.95
CA PHE A 268 10.04 -12.18 -2.68
C PHE A 268 10.56 -13.57 -2.30
N ILE A 269 11.88 -13.71 -2.20
CA ILE A 269 12.53 -14.98 -1.80
C ILE A 269 12.23 -15.25 -0.34
N PHE A 270 12.30 -14.23 0.51
CA PHE A 270 12.00 -14.36 1.93
C PHE A 270 10.56 -14.83 2.15
N LEU A 271 9.59 -14.18 1.51
CA LEU A 271 8.18 -14.55 1.60
C LEU A 271 7.91 -15.96 1.09
N GLN A 272 8.47 -16.35 -0.07
CA GLN A 272 8.27 -17.71 -0.57
C GLN A 272 8.83 -18.76 0.40
N ARG A 273 10.02 -18.55 0.96
CA ARG A 273 10.62 -19.45 1.95
C ARG A 273 9.84 -19.46 3.28
N MET A 274 9.20 -18.35 3.68
CA MET A 274 8.27 -18.36 4.80
C MET A 274 7.09 -19.31 4.52
N TYR A 275 6.50 -19.25 3.32
CA TYR A 275 5.44 -20.17 2.93
C TYR A 275 5.92 -21.62 2.89
N ASP A 276 7.10 -21.87 2.34
CA ASP A 276 7.72 -23.21 2.31
C ASP A 276 7.96 -23.77 3.72
N ALA A 277 8.19 -22.89 4.72
CA ALA A 277 8.31 -23.23 6.13
C ALA A 277 6.95 -23.31 6.88
N GLY A 278 5.83 -23.10 6.16
CA GLY A 278 4.48 -23.21 6.70
C GLY A 278 3.98 -21.96 7.42
N ALA A 279 4.45 -20.77 7.08
CA ALA A 279 4.02 -19.52 7.70
C ALA A 279 2.55 -19.16 7.40
N GLY A 280 1.96 -19.69 6.32
CA GLY A 280 0.61 -19.31 5.85
C GLY A 280 -0.48 -19.40 6.93
N ASP A 281 -0.39 -20.35 7.85
CA ASP A 281 -1.38 -20.53 8.93
C ASP A 281 -1.16 -19.62 10.15
N TYR A 282 -0.11 -18.79 10.15
CA TYR A 282 0.34 -18.07 11.35
C TYR A 282 0.37 -16.54 11.19
N PHE A 283 -0.38 -15.99 10.26
CA PHE A 283 -0.72 -14.56 10.18
C PHE A 283 -2.10 -14.38 9.55
N ASP A 284 -2.80 -13.32 9.96
CA ASP A 284 -4.08 -12.90 9.37
C ASP A 284 -3.86 -11.86 8.26
N VAL A 285 -2.78 -11.07 8.38
CA VAL A 285 -2.39 -9.97 7.48
C VAL A 285 -0.91 -10.10 7.13
N LEU A 286 -0.58 -10.11 5.85
CA LEU A 286 0.81 -9.92 5.42
C LEU A 286 1.17 -8.44 5.51
N THR A 287 2.33 -8.11 6.08
CA THR A 287 2.83 -6.73 6.10
C THR A 287 4.14 -6.54 5.36
N MET A 288 4.31 -5.34 4.78
CA MET A 288 5.50 -4.96 4.04
C MET A 288 5.77 -3.46 4.15
N GLN A 289 7.00 -3.06 3.85
CA GLN A 289 7.36 -1.67 3.57
C GLN A 289 7.23 -1.40 2.07
N ASP A 290 6.78 -0.21 1.68
CA ASP A 290 6.65 0.17 0.27
C ASP A 290 7.00 1.63 0.01
N TYR A 291 8.28 1.94 0.06
CA TYR A 291 8.80 3.27 -0.28
C TYR A 291 8.93 3.44 -1.79
N GLY A 292 8.53 4.60 -2.33
CA GLY A 292 8.67 4.90 -3.76
C GLY A 292 10.09 5.21 -4.19
N LEU A 293 10.94 5.64 -3.25
CA LEU A 293 12.36 5.96 -3.41
C LEU A 293 12.63 6.97 -4.53
N TRP A 294 12.99 6.46 -5.72
CA TRP A 294 13.50 7.22 -6.86
C TRP A 294 12.45 7.59 -7.90
N SER A 295 11.23 7.05 -7.82
CA SER A 295 10.13 7.35 -8.75
C SER A 295 8.85 7.68 -7.98
N GLY A 296 7.93 8.41 -8.62
CA GLY A 296 6.64 8.74 -8.04
C GLY A 296 5.74 7.51 -7.85
N PRO A 297 4.65 7.66 -7.07
CA PRO A 297 3.75 6.55 -6.74
C PRO A 297 3.03 5.96 -7.95
N THR A 298 2.97 6.68 -9.05
CA THR A 298 2.34 6.25 -10.30
C THR A 298 3.23 5.36 -11.17
N ASP A 299 4.43 5.00 -10.73
CA ASP A 299 5.32 4.09 -11.47
C ASP A 299 4.72 2.68 -11.56
N ARG A 300 4.20 2.33 -12.74
CA ARG A 300 3.60 1.03 -13.06
C ARG A 300 4.56 0.08 -13.79
N ARG A 301 5.84 0.43 -13.84
CA ARG A 301 6.84 -0.44 -14.45
C ARG A 301 7.10 -1.64 -13.54
N MET A 302 6.81 -2.83 -14.05
CA MET A 302 7.05 -4.08 -13.35
C MET A 302 8.51 -4.48 -13.48
N ARG A 303 9.31 -4.16 -12.46
CA ARG A 303 10.78 -4.33 -12.42
C ARG A 303 11.21 -5.03 -11.13
N PRO A 304 11.29 -6.38 -11.10
CA PRO A 304 11.57 -7.12 -9.86
C PRO A 304 12.93 -6.80 -9.22
N ARG A 305 13.87 -6.22 -10.01
CA ARG A 305 15.20 -5.81 -9.55
C ARG A 305 15.33 -4.31 -9.29
N VAL A 306 14.23 -3.57 -9.26
CA VAL A 306 14.18 -2.14 -8.97
C VAL A 306 13.08 -1.91 -7.95
N LEU A 307 13.39 -1.13 -6.93
CA LEU A 307 12.43 -0.76 -5.90
C LEU A 307 11.57 0.39 -6.41
N ASN A 308 10.27 0.22 -6.41
CA ASN A 308 9.28 1.25 -6.73
C ASN A 308 7.94 0.88 -6.08
N PHE A 309 7.01 1.82 -6.04
CA PHE A 309 5.68 1.68 -5.41
C PHE A 309 4.73 0.66 -6.12
N SER A 310 5.21 -0.20 -6.98
CA SER A 310 4.45 -1.32 -7.57
C SER A 310 4.82 -2.68 -6.96
N ARG A 311 5.67 -2.70 -5.95
CA ARG A 311 6.21 -3.92 -5.34
C ARG A 311 5.16 -4.79 -4.66
N PRO A 312 4.08 -4.26 -4.04
CA PRO A 312 3.02 -5.07 -3.46
C PRO A 312 2.38 -6.08 -4.44
N LEU A 313 2.35 -5.76 -5.74
CA LEU A 313 1.80 -6.65 -6.76
C LEU A 313 2.54 -8.01 -6.86
N TYR A 314 3.85 -8.03 -6.63
CA TYR A 314 4.64 -9.26 -6.64
C TYR A 314 4.42 -10.10 -5.38
N LEU A 315 4.35 -9.44 -4.21
CA LEU A 315 4.06 -10.16 -2.95
C LEU A 315 2.64 -10.73 -3.00
N ARG A 316 1.70 -9.96 -3.55
CA ARG A 316 0.32 -10.42 -3.75
C ARG A 316 0.26 -11.66 -4.65
N GLU A 317 1.01 -11.70 -5.74
CA GLU A 317 1.10 -12.86 -6.62
C GLU A 317 1.63 -14.10 -5.87
N ILE A 318 2.66 -13.93 -5.02
CA ILE A 318 3.20 -15.01 -4.18
C ILE A 318 2.12 -15.52 -3.21
N MET A 319 1.37 -14.64 -2.54
CA MET A 319 0.25 -15.02 -1.66
C MET A 319 -0.80 -15.84 -2.43
N VAL A 320 -1.21 -15.36 -3.60
CA VAL A 320 -2.21 -16.03 -4.44
C VAL A 320 -1.74 -17.45 -4.84
N HIS A 321 -0.48 -17.59 -5.25
CA HIS A 321 0.09 -18.88 -5.61
C HIS A 321 0.21 -19.85 -4.43
N ASN A 322 0.34 -19.33 -3.21
CA ASN A 322 0.39 -20.14 -1.99
C ASN A 322 -1.00 -20.34 -1.32
N GLY A 323 -2.09 -19.95 -1.99
CA GLY A 323 -3.45 -20.18 -1.51
C GLY A 323 -4.01 -19.11 -0.57
N ASP A 324 -3.28 -18.04 -0.28
CA ASP A 324 -3.63 -16.97 0.66
C ASP A 324 -4.32 -15.76 -0.03
N ALA A 325 -5.04 -15.98 -1.13
CA ALA A 325 -5.76 -14.93 -1.83
C ALA A 325 -6.82 -14.21 -0.97
N ALA A 326 -7.32 -14.82 0.09
CA ALA A 326 -8.30 -14.24 1.02
C ALA A 326 -7.69 -13.37 2.12
N LYS A 327 -6.36 -13.28 2.22
CA LYS A 327 -5.68 -12.43 3.20
C LYS A 327 -5.22 -11.11 2.57
N PRO A 328 -5.24 -9.99 3.29
CA PRO A 328 -4.81 -8.70 2.81
C PRO A 328 -3.29 -8.52 2.90
N ILE A 329 -2.80 -7.51 2.19
CA ILE A 329 -1.51 -6.86 2.50
C ILE A 329 -1.80 -5.54 3.20
N TRP A 330 -1.04 -5.22 4.26
CA TRP A 330 -0.96 -3.88 4.82
C TRP A 330 0.44 -3.31 4.62
N ILE A 331 0.53 -2.07 4.16
CA ILE A 331 1.79 -1.35 4.03
C ILE A 331 2.04 -0.65 5.36
N THR A 332 3.08 -1.08 6.06
CA THR A 332 3.38 -0.55 7.40
C THR A 332 4.28 0.67 7.38
N GLU A 333 4.97 0.93 6.27
CA GLU A 333 5.75 2.14 6.07
C GLU A 333 5.73 2.55 4.58
N MET A 334 5.35 3.80 4.32
CA MET A 334 5.29 4.39 2.99
C MET A 334 5.58 5.88 3.08
N ASN A 335 6.49 6.39 2.30
CA ASN A 335 6.69 7.83 2.06
C ASN A 335 7.79 8.05 1.01
N TRP A 336 8.07 9.33 0.71
CA TRP A 336 9.20 9.82 -0.08
C TRP A 336 10.06 10.74 0.77
N ASN A 337 11.37 10.72 0.53
CA ASN A 337 12.34 11.45 1.34
C ASN A 337 12.54 12.88 0.82
N ALA A 338 12.12 13.87 1.60
CA ALA A 338 12.29 15.29 1.29
C ALA A 338 13.61 15.86 1.87
N ALA A 339 14.71 15.08 1.76
CA ALA A 339 16.02 15.52 2.23
C ALA A 339 16.50 16.79 1.52
N PRO A 340 17.21 17.70 2.23
CA PRO A 340 17.73 18.92 1.61
C PRO A 340 18.79 18.59 0.54
N PRO A 341 18.93 19.42 -0.50
CA PRO A 341 19.84 19.16 -1.61
C PRO A 341 21.31 18.99 -1.22
N ASP A 342 21.72 19.65 -0.16
CA ASP A 342 23.08 19.67 0.37
C ASP A 342 23.41 18.48 1.30
N LEU A 343 22.43 17.65 1.67
CA LEU A 343 22.70 16.42 2.40
C LEU A 343 23.55 15.49 1.51
N PRO A 344 24.75 15.06 2.01
CA PRO A 344 25.73 14.37 1.15
C PRO A 344 25.29 12.98 0.71
N ASP A 345 24.52 12.26 1.53
CA ASP A 345 24.06 10.90 1.26
C ASP A 345 22.53 10.85 1.19
N LYS A 346 21.99 10.21 0.15
CA LYS A 346 20.54 10.11 -0.12
C LYS A 346 20.13 8.68 -0.52
N PRO A 347 20.35 7.70 0.36
CA PRO A 347 20.09 6.29 0.03
C PRO A 347 18.60 6.00 -0.23
N PHE A 348 17.70 6.85 0.27
CA PHE A 348 16.26 6.71 0.15
C PHE A 348 15.63 7.55 -0.96
N GLY A 349 16.42 7.99 -1.94
CA GLY A 349 15.93 8.90 -2.97
C GLY A 349 15.91 10.37 -2.50
N PHE A 350 15.38 11.23 -3.35
CA PHE A 350 15.26 12.65 -3.09
C PHE A 350 14.07 13.24 -3.83
N VAL A 351 13.22 13.95 -3.11
CA VAL A 351 12.11 14.74 -3.64
C VAL A 351 12.05 16.10 -2.96
N THR A 352 11.35 17.09 -3.54
CA THR A 352 11.05 18.32 -2.81
C THR A 352 9.92 18.11 -1.80
N PRO A 353 9.75 18.99 -0.78
CA PRO A 353 8.62 18.88 0.14
C PRO A 353 7.25 18.90 -0.56
N GLU A 354 7.12 19.64 -1.66
CA GLU A 354 5.88 19.70 -2.46
C GLU A 354 5.66 18.39 -3.25
N GLN A 355 6.73 17.76 -3.74
CA GLN A 355 6.65 16.44 -4.36
C GLN A 355 6.29 15.38 -3.34
N GLN A 356 6.90 15.40 -2.13
CA GLN A 356 6.54 14.49 -1.04
C GLN A 356 5.05 14.59 -0.72
N ALA A 357 4.52 15.81 -0.56
CA ALA A 357 3.11 16.07 -0.29
C ALA A 357 2.20 15.47 -1.37
N ARG A 358 2.48 15.76 -2.64
CA ARG A 358 1.72 15.23 -3.77
C ARG A 358 1.84 13.71 -3.90
N TYR A 359 3.03 13.16 -3.71
CA TYR A 359 3.28 11.72 -3.86
C TYR A 359 2.59 10.90 -2.76
N ALA A 360 2.58 11.38 -1.53
CA ALA A 360 1.88 10.72 -0.44
C ALA A 360 0.38 10.58 -0.73
N VAL A 361 -0.27 11.65 -1.19
CA VAL A 361 -1.69 11.61 -1.59
C VAL A 361 -1.92 10.67 -2.77
N LEU A 362 -1.11 10.77 -3.84
CA LEU A 362 -1.22 9.90 -5.00
C LEU A 362 -0.98 8.42 -4.68
N ALA A 363 -0.15 8.11 -3.66
CA ALA A 363 0.06 6.75 -3.19
C ALA A 363 -1.21 6.16 -2.58
N TYR A 364 -1.88 6.89 -1.68
CA TYR A 364 -3.18 6.48 -1.14
C TYR A 364 -4.24 6.32 -2.24
N GLN A 365 -4.34 7.29 -3.15
CA GLN A 365 -5.28 7.21 -4.27
C GLN A 365 -5.02 5.99 -5.16
N ARG A 366 -3.76 5.69 -5.45
CA ARG A 366 -3.39 4.51 -6.25
C ARG A 366 -3.72 3.22 -5.52
N ALA A 367 -3.34 3.11 -4.25
CA ALA A 367 -3.60 1.95 -3.42
C ALA A 367 -5.11 1.63 -3.38
N GLN A 368 -5.95 2.60 -3.09
CA GLN A 368 -7.41 2.44 -3.07
C GLN A 368 -7.99 2.10 -4.46
N LYS A 369 -7.49 2.72 -5.53
CA LYS A 369 -8.01 2.53 -6.89
C LYS A 369 -7.62 1.20 -7.53
N GLU A 370 -6.44 0.68 -7.22
CA GLU A 370 -5.84 -0.43 -7.96
C GLU A 370 -5.73 -1.73 -7.17
N TRP A 371 -5.78 -1.68 -5.80
CA TRP A 371 -5.46 -2.81 -4.94
C TRP A 371 -6.58 -3.13 -3.93
N PRO A 372 -7.70 -3.74 -4.36
CA PRO A 372 -8.85 -4.03 -3.47
C PRO A 372 -8.53 -4.99 -2.31
N TRP A 373 -7.40 -5.66 -2.37
CA TRP A 373 -6.88 -6.56 -1.35
C TRP A 373 -5.93 -5.86 -0.37
N LEU A 374 -5.72 -4.56 -0.51
CA LEU A 374 -4.88 -3.78 0.39
C LEU A 374 -5.73 -3.12 1.48
N GLY A 375 -5.30 -3.25 2.73
CA GLY A 375 -5.95 -2.57 3.86
C GLY A 375 -5.26 -1.27 4.25
N VAL A 376 -4.62 -1.24 5.43
CA VAL A 376 -3.96 -0.03 5.95
C VAL A 376 -2.67 0.30 5.19
N VAL A 377 -2.45 1.59 4.97
CA VAL A 377 -1.17 2.16 4.53
C VAL A 377 -0.70 3.14 5.60
N ASN A 378 0.41 2.84 6.25
CA ASN A 378 0.97 3.73 7.26
C ASN A 378 2.03 4.63 6.65
N THR A 379 1.82 5.93 6.76
CA THR A 379 2.83 6.92 6.38
C THR A 379 4.01 6.86 7.34
N TRP A 380 5.21 6.77 6.85
CA TRP A 380 6.45 6.87 7.61
C TRP A 380 6.92 8.30 7.63
N PHE A 381 7.01 8.97 8.71
CA PHE A 381 6.53 8.88 10.09
C PHE A 381 5.98 10.25 10.52
N PHE A 382 5.27 10.35 11.67
CA PHE A 382 4.67 11.62 12.11
C PHE A 382 5.75 12.64 12.49
N LYS A 383 6.47 12.44 13.60
CA LYS A 383 7.58 13.30 14.03
C LYS A 383 8.64 12.55 14.87
N ARG A 384 9.78 13.17 15.07
CA ARG A 384 10.75 12.79 16.09
C ARG A 384 10.58 13.64 17.35
N ALA A 385 10.99 13.13 18.50
CA ALA A 385 10.97 13.89 19.75
C ALA A 385 11.93 15.09 19.74
N THR A 386 13.07 14.97 19.02
CA THR A 386 14.12 16.00 18.93
C THR A 386 14.63 16.19 17.49
N ASP A 387 15.40 17.23 17.26
CA ASP A 387 16.07 17.54 15.98
C ASP A 387 17.51 16.99 15.89
N THR A 388 17.92 16.12 16.81
CA THR A 388 19.31 15.60 16.86
C THR A 388 19.69 14.73 15.67
N GLU A 389 18.70 14.23 14.91
CA GLU A 389 18.90 13.34 13.75
C GLU A 389 18.93 14.08 12.40
N THR A 390 18.99 15.40 12.36
CA THR A 390 18.98 16.19 11.12
C THR A 390 20.14 15.91 10.15
N SER A 391 21.21 15.28 10.62
CA SER A 391 22.31 14.77 9.77
C SER A 391 21.99 13.43 9.10
N GLN A 392 20.91 12.75 9.49
CA GLN A 392 20.53 11.43 8.99
C GLN A 392 19.48 11.56 7.86
N PRO A 393 19.66 10.85 6.74
CA PRO A 393 18.68 10.89 5.66
C PRO A 393 17.26 10.51 6.08
N MET A 394 17.09 9.57 7.01
CA MET A 394 15.78 9.11 7.48
C MET A 394 14.94 10.19 8.18
N TYR A 395 15.57 11.22 8.76
CA TYR A 395 14.87 12.32 9.42
C TYR A 395 13.86 13.03 8.49
N TYR A 396 14.14 13.07 7.20
CA TYR A 396 13.39 13.87 6.23
C TYR A 396 12.14 13.19 5.64
N PHE A 397 11.71 12.10 6.23
CA PHE A 397 10.40 11.50 5.96
C PHE A 397 9.26 12.08 6.81
N ARG A 398 9.58 12.83 7.86
CA ARG A 398 8.64 13.35 8.85
C ARG A 398 7.52 14.19 8.25
N LEU A 399 6.33 14.13 8.87
CA LEU A 399 5.18 14.97 8.53
C LEU A 399 5.17 16.28 9.33
N VAL A 400 5.78 16.27 10.51
CA VAL A 400 5.79 17.39 11.46
C VAL A 400 7.18 17.51 12.07
N GLU A 401 7.65 18.74 12.26
CA GLU A 401 8.92 19.01 12.95
C GLU A 401 8.79 18.74 14.46
N PRO A 402 9.91 18.54 15.19
CA PRO A 402 9.89 18.34 16.64
C PRO A 402 9.20 19.46 17.44
N ASP A 403 9.17 20.68 16.92
CA ASP A 403 8.48 21.83 17.50
C ASP A 403 6.97 21.89 17.19
N PHE A 404 6.46 20.86 16.51
CA PHE A 404 5.08 20.75 16.01
C PHE A 404 4.74 21.64 14.82
N SER A 405 5.72 22.13 14.09
CA SER A 405 5.50 22.84 12.81
C SER A 405 5.18 21.83 11.70
N PRO A 406 3.98 21.85 11.09
CA PRO A 406 3.61 20.89 10.08
C PRO A 406 4.33 21.13 8.75
N MET A 407 4.75 20.05 8.08
CA MET A 407 5.31 20.06 6.73
C MET A 407 4.20 20.10 5.67
N PRO A 408 4.50 20.46 4.41
CA PRO A 408 3.51 20.45 3.31
C PRO A 408 2.75 19.11 3.17
N VAL A 409 3.42 17.99 3.43
CA VAL A 409 2.81 16.64 3.36
C VAL A 409 1.71 16.44 4.40
N TYR A 410 1.83 17.02 5.60
CA TYR A 410 0.78 16.97 6.62
C TYR A 410 -0.54 17.59 6.11
N TYR A 411 -0.46 18.80 5.57
CA TYR A 411 -1.64 19.50 5.06
C TYR A 411 -2.27 18.82 3.85
N ALA A 412 -1.47 18.31 2.93
CA ALA A 412 -1.96 17.60 1.76
C ALA A 412 -2.69 16.30 2.13
N LEU A 413 -2.17 15.56 3.10
CA LEU A 413 -2.82 14.35 3.63
C LEU A 413 -4.10 14.71 4.38
N GLN A 414 -4.10 15.75 5.22
CA GLN A 414 -5.28 16.23 5.93
C GLN A 414 -6.41 16.61 4.95
N GLU A 415 -6.11 17.38 3.91
CA GLU A 415 -7.08 17.75 2.89
C GLU A 415 -7.67 16.52 2.18
N TYR A 416 -6.82 15.57 1.79
CA TYR A 416 -7.26 14.36 1.12
C TYR A 416 -8.12 13.46 2.03
N MET A 417 -7.69 13.20 3.27
CA MET A 417 -8.39 12.32 4.20
C MET A 417 -9.78 12.82 4.57
N HIS A 418 -10.00 14.15 4.54
CA HIS A 418 -11.31 14.77 4.80
C HIS A 418 -12.16 14.95 3.52
N SER A 419 -11.62 14.65 2.35
CA SER A 419 -12.33 14.80 1.08
C SER A 419 -13.29 13.63 0.79
N ASP A 420 -14.30 13.91 -0.03
CA ASP A 420 -15.20 12.86 -0.53
C ASP A 420 -14.48 11.87 -1.48
N GLU A 421 -13.36 12.28 -2.11
CA GLU A 421 -12.54 11.41 -2.97
C GLU A 421 -11.92 10.24 -2.20
N ALA A 422 -11.67 10.41 -0.91
CA ALA A 422 -11.12 9.37 -0.05
C ALA A 422 -12.12 8.23 0.22
N ARG A 423 -13.44 8.48 0.10
CA ARG A 423 -14.52 7.55 0.48
C ARG A 423 -15.24 6.94 -0.71
N VAL A 424 -14.48 6.46 -1.69
CA VAL A 424 -15.04 5.87 -2.92
C VAL A 424 -14.70 4.38 -2.97
N LEU A 425 -15.70 3.54 -3.28
CA LEU A 425 -15.48 2.14 -3.61
C LEU A 425 -14.96 2.03 -5.05
N TYR A 426 -13.84 1.40 -5.24
CA TYR A 426 -13.25 1.11 -6.55
C TYR A 426 -13.49 -0.34 -6.95
N LEU A 427 -12.93 -0.77 -8.08
CA LEU A 427 -13.04 -2.13 -8.58
C LEU A 427 -12.70 -3.16 -7.50
N GLY A 428 -13.59 -4.14 -7.27
CA GLY A 428 -13.38 -5.20 -6.28
C GLY A 428 -14.64 -5.64 -5.57
N VAL A 429 -14.47 -6.53 -4.59
CA VAL A 429 -15.51 -6.98 -3.66
C VAL A 429 -15.28 -6.30 -2.31
N HIS A 430 -16.29 -5.60 -1.83
CA HIS A 430 -16.26 -4.82 -0.58
C HIS A 430 -17.25 -5.43 0.41
N GLN A 431 -16.76 -5.72 1.61
CA GLN A 431 -17.59 -6.29 2.67
C GLN A 431 -18.55 -5.25 3.27
N GLU A 432 -19.55 -5.74 3.96
CA GLU A 432 -20.58 -4.91 4.61
C GLU A 432 -20.03 -3.94 5.67
N ASP A 433 -18.83 -4.17 6.17
CA ASP A 433 -18.16 -3.33 7.17
C ASP A 433 -17.14 -2.34 6.56
N HIS A 434 -17.10 -2.26 5.23
CA HIS A 434 -16.14 -1.38 4.55
C HIS A 434 -16.29 0.08 5.00
N TRP A 435 -15.18 0.71 5.40
CA TRP A 435 -15.13 2.02 6.03
C TRP A 435 -15.78 3.17 5.23
N ALA A 436 -15.85 3.05 3.90
CA ALA A 436 -16.47 4.05 3.01
C ALA A 436 -18.00 3.94 2.94
N LEU A 437 -18.62 2.93 3.56
CA LEU A 437 -20.07 2.75 3.60
C LEU A 437 -20.67 3.60 4.71
N ALA A 438 -21.65 4.43 4.39
CA ALA A 438 -22.35 5.27 5.36
C ALA A 438 -23.71 4.67 5.70
N TYR A 439 -23.84 4.11 6.89
CA TYR A 439 -25.05 3.54 7.43
C TYR A 439 -25.80 4.56 8.29
N GLY A 440 -27.08 4.81 7.98
CA GLY A 440 -27.98 5.64 8.79
C GLY A 440 -29.10 4.80 9.40
N GLY A 441 -29.58 5.17 10.60
CA GLY A 441 -30.58 4.40 11.33
C GLY A 441 -29.99 3.27 12.18
N SER A 442 -30.77 2.22 12.42
CA SER A 442 -30.41 1.11 13.32
C SER A 442 -29.94 -0.11 12.53
N TRP A 443 -28.66 -0.41 12.61
CA TRP A 443 -28.05 -1.56 11.94
C TRP A 443 -27.34 -2.47 12.96
N GLU A 444 -27.50 -3.77 12.75
CA GLU A 444 -26.82 -4.83 13.53
C GLU A 444 -25.85 -5.58 12.64
N THR A 445 -24.69 -5.96 13.17
CA THR A 445 -23.83 -6.97 12.54
C THR A 445 -24.29 -8.35 13.01
N ARG A 446 -24.56 -9.25 12.08
CA ARG A 446 -24.97 -10.63 12.36
C ARG A 446 -23.94 -11.61 11.79
N SER A 447 -23.54 -12.58 12.61
CA SER A 447 -22.64 -13.65 12.16
C SER A 447 -23.46 -14.79 11.56
N ASP A 448 -23.06 -15.27 10.36
CA ASP A 448 -23.63 -16.42 9.70
C ASP A 448 -22.59 -17.09 8.79
N PRO A 449 -22.35 -18.40 8.94
CA PRO A 449 -21.39 -19.11 8.07
C PRO A 449 -21.74 -19.11 6.56
N ALA A 450 -22.99 -18.77 6.19
CA ALA A 450 -23.43 -18.64 4.80
C ALA A 450 -23.20 -17.24 4.22
N ALA A 451 -22.82 -16.26 5.05
CA ALA A 451 -22.42 -14.93 4.58
C ALA A 451 -20.97 -14.96 4.08
N GLU A 452 -20.63 -14.05 3.18
CA GLU A 452 -19.23 -13.80 2.81
C GLU A 452 -18.44 -13.41 4.05
N LEU A 453 -17.28 -13.96 4.24
CA LEU A 453 -16.44 -13.77 5.43
C LEU A 453 -17.18 -13.95 6.79
N GLY A 454 -18.36 -14.57 6.81
CA GLY A 454 -19.07 -15.01 8.01
C GLY A 454 -19.92 -13.96 8.71
N SER A 455 -20.10 -12.77 8.16
CA SER A 455 -20.97 -11.71 8.72
C SER A 455 -21.72 -10.91 7.67
N TYR A 456 -22.79 -10.21 8.10
CA TYR A 456 -23.56 -9.30 7.27
C TYR A 456 -24.23 -8.23 8.13
N ARG A 457 -24.55 -7.06 7.53
CA ARG A 457 -25.36 -6.02 8.17
C ARG A 457 -26.85 -6.31 8.00
N TYR A 458 -27.60 -6.02 9.05
CA TYR A 458 -29.06 -6.21 9.12
C TYR A 458 -29.73 -4.97 9.70
N ALA A 459 -30.76 -4.48 9.03
CA ALA A 459 -31.66 -3.45 9.52
C ALA A 459 -33.10 -3.94 9.50
N GLY A 460 -33.78 -3.94 10.65
CA GLY A 460 -35.17 -4.39 10.81
C GLY A 460 -36.22 -3.29 10.62
N ASP A 461 -35.80 -2.04 10.51
CA ASP A 461 -36.70 -0.89 10.38
C ASP A 461 -36.64 -0.25 8.99
N LEU A 462 -37.70 0.50 8.62
CA LEU A 462 -37.82 1.18 7.32
C LEU A 462 -37.12 2.55 7.29
N GLN A 463 -36.49 2.99 8.37
CA GLN A 463 -35.77 4.26 8.45
C GLN A 463 -34.28 4.09 8.14
N SER A 464 -33.81 2.84 8.16
CA SER A 464 -32.42 2.53 7.89
C SER A 464 -32.03 2.78 6.45
N THR A 465 -30.86 3.41 6.28
CA THR A 465 -30.30 3.79 4.97
C THR A 465 -28.87 3.31 4.82
N LEU A 466 -28.45 3.11 3.59
CA LEU A 466 -27.06 2.93 3.20
C LEU A 466 -26.74 3.88 2.05
N THR A 467 -25.70 4.70 2.24
CA THR A 467 -25.18 5.59 1.19
C THR A 467 -23.72 5.25 0.89
N LEU A 468 -23.36 5.25 -0.38
CA LEU A 468 -22.01 4.98 -0.84
C LEU A 468 -21.70 5.72 -2.14
N ALA A 469 -20.42 6.01 -2.37
CA ALA A 469 -19.89 6.41 -3.66
C ALA A 469 -19.06 5.27 -4.26
N PHE A 470 -19.15 5.08 -5.58
CA PHE A 470 -18.32 4.09 -6.28
C PHE A 470 -17.78 4.64 -7.60
N ALA A 471 -16.64 4.11 -8.05
CA ALA A 471 -16.04 4.43 -9.33
C ALA A 471 -15.91 3.16 -10.19
N GLY A 472 -16.85 3.00 -11.11
CA GLY A 472 -16.96 1.83 -11.98
C GLY A 472 -18.10 1.99 -12.97
N THR A 473 -18.38 0.96 -13.76
CA THR A 473 -19.51 0.95 -14.70
C THR A 473 -20.68 0.11 -14.20
N ASP A 474 -20.43 -0.74 -13.21
CA ASP A 474 -21.39 -1.70 -12.68
C ASP A 474 -21.29 -1.79 -11.16
N LEU A 475 -22.41 -1.91 -10.49
CA LEU A 475 -22.50 -2.11 -9.05
C LEU A 475 -23.52 -3.18 -8.72
N TRP A 476 -23.12 -4.15 -7.89
CA TRP A 476 -24.00 -5.17 -7.33
C TRP A 476 -23.99 -5.10 -5.81
N LEU A 477 -25.17 -5.36 -5.21
CA LEU A 477 -25.34 -5.59 -3.79
C LEU A 477 -25.70 -7.05 -3.57
N LYS A 478 -25.02 -7.76 -2.71
CA LYS A 478 -25.37 -9.09 -2.23
C LYS A 478 -26.10 -8.96 -0.90
N ALA A 479 -27.31 -9.49 -0.83
CA ALA A 479 -28.12 -9.50 0.37
C ALA A 479 -27.63 -10.56 1.37
N GLY A 480 -27.86 -10.35 2.66
CA GLY A 480 -27.55 -11.31 3.69
C GLY A 480 -28.33 -12.64 3.54
N PRO A 481 -27.81 -13.77 4.08
CA PRO A 481 -28.26 -15.11 3.75
C PRO A 481 -29.59 -15.54 4.40
N ARG A 482 -30.15 -14.78 5.37
CA ARG A 482 -31.29 -15.23 6.18
C ARG A 482 -32.61 -14.52 5.93
N ALA A 483 -32.63 -13.38 5.26
CA ALA A 483 -33.85 -12.62 5.06
C ALA A 483 -33.89 -11.96 3.69
N GLY A 484 -35.07 -11.99 3.07
CA GLY A 484 -35.40 -11.18 1.91
C GLY A 484 -36.27 -9.99 2.31
N GLY A 485 -36.41 -9.02 1.40
CA GLY A 485 -37.18 -7.81 1.61
C GLY A 485 -37.33 -7.00 0.33
N ALA A 486 -37.62 -5.72 0.48
CA ALA A 486 -37.57 -4.77 -0.62
C ALA A 486 -36.93 -3.46 -0.15
N PHE A 487 -36.21 -2.83 -1.05
CA PHE A 487 -35.63 -1.50 -0.84
C PHE A 487 -35.86 -0.61 -2.05
N SER A 488 -35.85 0.67 -1.83
CA SER A 488 -35.70 1.65 -2.89
C SER A 488 -34.27 2.17 -2.94
N TYR A 489 -33.83 2.56 -4.13
CA TYR A 489 -32.54 3.21 -4.30
C TYR A 489 -32.59 4.31 -5.36
N THR A 490 -31.70 5.29 -5.21
CA THR A 490 -31.40 6.31 -6.21
C THR A 490 -29.97 6.18 -6.65
N LEU A 491 -29.71 6.37 -7.94
CA LEU A 491 -28.38 6.45 -8.53
C LEU A 491 -28.18 7.88 -9.05
N ASP A 492 -27.17 8.60 -8.56
CA ASP A 492 -26.86 10.00 -8.91
C ASP A 492 -28.05 10.96 -8.74
N GLY A 493 -28.90 10.72 -7.75
CA GLY A 493 -30.10 11.51 -7.52
C GLY A 493 -31.20 11.37 -8.59
N ASN A 494 -31.08 10.39 -9.48
CA ASN A 494 -32.12 10.08 -10.47
C ASN A 494 -33.38 9.48 -9.82
N ALA A 495 -34.38 9.15 -10.64
CA ALA A 495 -35.65 8.59 -10.17
C ALA A 495 -35.44 7.34 -9.29
N GLU A 496 -36.16 7.29 -8.18
CA GLU A 496 -36.16 6.18 -7.25
C GLU A 496 -36.62 4.89 -7.91
N GLN A 497 -35.87 3.83 -7.71
CA GLN A 497 -36.21 2.48 -8.19
C GLN A 497 -36.49 1.58 -6.99
N VAL A 498 -37.47 0.71 -7.08
CA VAL A 498 -37.83 -0.24 -6.02
C VAL A 498 -37.49 -1.65 -6.50
N VAL A 499 -36.81 -2.39 -5.64
CA VAL A 499 -36.35 -3.76 -5.90
C VAL A 499 -36.72 -4.66 -4.73
N SER A 500 -37.32 -5.82 -5.04
CA SER A 500 -37.47 -6.92 -4.09
C SER A 500 -36.32 -7.90 -4.24
N PHE A 501 -35.83 -8.46 -3.12
CA PHE A 501 -34.75 -9.40 -3.11
C PHE A 501 -35.03 -10.60 -2.19
N ALA A 502 -34.48 -11.75 -2.57
CA ALA A 502 -34.45 -12.93 -1.71
C ALA A 502 -33.18 -12.97 -0.84
N ALA A 503 -33.19 -13.81 0.19
CA ALA A 503 -32.02 -14.08 1.02
C ALA A 503 -30.83 -14.55 0.16
N GLY A 504 -29.65 -13.96 0.35
CA GLY A 504 -28.41 -14.25 -0.39
C GLY A 504 -28.41 -13.82 -1.87
N GLN A 505 -29.45 -13.14 -2.33
CA GLN A 505 -29.55 -12.69 -3.72
C GLN A 505 -28.59 -11.54 -4.01
N GLN A 506 -27.96 -11.60 -5.19
CA GLN A 506 -27.22 -10.48 -5.75
C GLN A 506 -28.15 -9.60 -6.59
N VAL A 507 -28.19 -8.30 -6.29
CA VAL A 507 -29.02 -7.29 -6.96
C VAL A 507 -28.11 -6.31 -7.67
N GLN A 508 -28.35 -6.08 -8.97
CA GLN A 508 -27.61 -5.07 -9.74
C GLN A 508 -28.22 -3.68 -9.54
N LEU A 509 -27.45 -2.75 -8.98
CA LEU A 509 -27.87 -1.36 -8.71
C LEU A 509 -27.46 -0.40 -9.84
N ALA A 510 -26.35 -0.69 -10.52
CA ALA A 510 -25.87 0.06 -11.68
C ALA A 510 -25.40 -0.92 -12.76
N ARG A 511 -25.68 -0.61 -14.04
CA ARG A 511 -25.28 -1.41 -15.18
C ARG A 511 -24.82 -0.51 -16.32
N GLN A 512 -23.58 -0.71 -16.77
CA GLN A 512 -22.98 0.00 -17.90
C GLN A 512 -23.17 1.53 -17.83
N VAL A 513 -23.08 2.09 -16.61
CA VAL A 513 -23.12 3.55 -16.43
C VAL A 513 -21.84 4.20 -16.97
N SER A 514 -21.83 5.52 -17.12
CA SER A 514 -20.65 6.24 -17.57
C SER A 514 -19.44 5.93 -16.67
N ARG A 515 -18.25 6.02 -17.21
CA ARG A 515 -17.05 5.94 -16.37
C ARG A 515 -16.95 7.18 -15.49
N GLY A 516 -16.72 6.99 -14.22
CA GLY A 516 -16.60 8.08 -13.24
C GLY A 516 -17.07 7.65 -11.87
N GLN A 517 -17.19 8.61 -11.01
CA GLN A 517 -17.75 8.44 -9.67
C GLN A 517 -19.27 8.58 -9.72
N HIS A 518 -19.96 7.68 -9.05
CA HIS A 518 -21.41 7.62 -8.90
C HIS A 518 -21.78 7.53 -7.43
N THR A 519 -22.96 8.00 -7.06
CA THR A 519 -23.49 7.90 -5.70
C THR A 519 -24.77 7.07 -5.68
N VAL A 520 -24.86 6.14 -4.73
CA VAL A 520 -26.05 5.33 -4.51
C VAL A 520 -26.57 5.56 -3.10
N SER A 521 -27.87 5.81 -2.96
CA SER A 521 -28.59 5.88 -1.68
C SER A 521 -29.67 4.81 -1.67
N ILE A 522 -29.67 3.96 -0.65
CA ILE A 522 -30.58 2.81 -0.49
C ILE A 522 -31.39 3.00 0.79
N ARG A 523 -32.70 2.69 0.76
CA ARG A 523 -33.59 2.70 1.91
C ARG A 523 -34.52 1.50 1.92
N ALA A 524 -34.73 0.88 3.07
CA ALA A 524 -35.70 -0.19 3.25
C ALA A 524 -37.12 0.29 2.92
N THR A 525 -37.91 -0.54 2.18
CA THR A 525 -39.31 -0.23 1.86
C THR A 525 -40.27 -1.30 2.37
N SER A 526 -39.84 -2.56 2.46
CA SER A 526 -40.63 -3.66 3.01
C SER A 526 -39.75 -4.78 3.52
N GLY A 527 -40.00 -5.24 4.72
CA GLY A 527 -39.15 -6.24 5.40
C GLY A 527 -37.77 -5.69 5.78
N PRO A 528 -36.86 -6.55 6.23
CA PRO A 528 -35.51 -6.11 6.61
C PRO A 528 -34.66 -5.78 5.39
N LEU A 529 -33.77 -4.81 5.55
CA LEU A 529 -32.67 -4.56 4.60
C LEU A 529 -31.43 -5.28 5.12
N THR A 530 -30.78 -6.05 4.23
CA THR A 530 -29.58 -6.82 4.57
C THR A 530 -28.49 -6.58 3.53
N VAL A 531 -27.24 -6.46 3.98
CA VAL A 531 -26.06 -6.25 3.14
C VAL A 531 -24.98 -7.23 3.56
N ASP A 532 -24.56 -8.09 2.66
CA ASP A 532 -23.44 -9.04 2.81
C ASP A 532 -22.19 -8.43 2.20
N SER A 533 -22.26 -8.07 0.91
CA SER A 533 -21.14 -7.43 0.21
C SER A 533 -21.63 -6.54 -0.94
N LEU A 534 -20.73 -5.70 -1.45
CA LEU A 534 -20.89 -4.92 -2.66
C LEU A 534 -19.78 -5.26 -3.64
N THR A 535 -20.12 -5.40 -4.92
CA THR A 535 -19.12 -5.62 -5.97
C THR A 535 -19.15 -4.48 -6.97
N VAL A 536 -18.03 -3.80 -7.14
CA VAL A 536 -17.81 -2.79 -8.17
C VAL A 536 -17.14 -3.44 -9.37
N GLY A 537 -17.76 -3.33 -10.54
CA GLY A 537 -17.24 -3.83 -11.81
C GLY A 537 -16.91 -2.71 -12.79
N GLN A 538 -16.08 -3.05 -13.76
CA GLN A 538 -15.78 -2.16 -14.89
C GLN A 538 -15.85 -2.93 -16.20
N ASP A 539 -16.65 -2.44 -17.16
CA ASP A 539 -16.68 -3.02 -18.50
C ASP A 539 -15.35 -2.72 -19.22
N ALA A 540 -14.60 -3.78 -19.49
CA ALA A 540 -13.28 -3.71 -20.12
C ALA A 540 -13.33 -3.48 -21.64
N SER A 541 -14.52 -3.57 -22.28
CA SER A 541 -14.62 -3.78 -23.72
C SER A 541 -14.06 -2.63 -24.57
N LEU A 542 -14.29 -1.38 -24.22
CA LEU A 542 -13.92 -0.25 -25.09
C LEU A 542 -12.46 0.16 -25.01
N GLN A 543 -11.84 0.15 -23.81
CA GLN A 543 -10.44 0.57 -23.64
C GLN A 543 -9.46 -0.45 -24.20
N THR A 544 -9.75 -1.74 -24.02
CA THR A 544 -8.91 -2.82 -24.55
C THR A 544 -8.86 -2.76 -26.07
N TRP A 545 -10.01 -2.49 -26.72
CA TRP A 545 -10.08 -2.36 -28.17
C TRP A 545 -9.41 -1.09 -28.69
N LEU A 546 -9.50 0.04 -27.98
CA LEU A 546 -8.84 1.30 -28.37
C LEU A 546 -7.31 1.21 -28.24
N VAL A 547 -6.81 0.61 -27.16
CA VAL A 547 -5.37 0.41 -26.96
C VAL A 547 -4.82 -0.63 -27.94
N ALA A 548 -5.50 -1.76 -28.12
CA ALA A 548 -5.12 -2.78 -29.11
C ALA A 548 -5.17 -2.23 -30.54
N GLY A 549 -6.21 -1.50 -30.90
CA GLY A 549 -6.35 -0.84 -32.21
C GLY A 549 -5.28 0.22 -32.45
N GLY A 550 -4.94 1.04 -31.45
CA GLY A 550 -3.87 2.03 -31.52
C GLY A 550 -2.48 1.40 -31.68
N LEU A 551 -2.21 0.30 -30.96
CA LEU A 551 -0.96 -0.47 -31.10
C LEU A 551 -0.83 -1.12 -32.48
N VAL A 552 -1.89 -1.74 -33.00
CA VAL A 552 -1.89 -2.36 -34.33
C VAL A 552 -1.68 -1.31 -35.41
N LEU A 553 -2.32 -0.14 -35.32
CA LEU A 553 -2.12 0.98 -36.24
C LEU A 553 -0.70 1.55 -36.16
N GLY A 554 -0.14 1.70 -34.96
CA GLY A 554 1.24 2.18 -34.75
C GLY A 554 2.28 1.22 -35.35
N ILE A 555 2.14 -0.08 -35.09
CA ILE A 555 3.01 -1.13 -35.65
C ILE A 555 2.86 -1.17 -37.19
N GLY A 556 1.65 -1.09 -37.71
CA GLY A 556 1.36 -1.05 -39.15
C GLY A 556 2.04 0.13 -39.84
N LEU A 557 2.02 1.32 -39.24
CA LEU A 557 2.70 2.51 -39.75
C LEU A 557 4.22 2.35 -39.76
N ILE A 558 4.81 1.77 -38.71
CA ILE A 558 6.25 1.50 -38.62
C ILE A 558 6.67 0.48 -39.70
N VAL A 559 5.92 -0.60 -39.85
CA VAL A 559 6.17 -1.61 -40.88
C VAL A 559 6.02 -1.02 -42.29
N ALA A 560 5.02 -0.18 -42.54
CA ALA A 560 4.84 0.50 -43.81
C ALA A 560 5.99 1.47 -44.13
N LEU A 561 6.49 2.21 -43.14
CA LEU A 561 7.65 3.09 -43.28
C LEU A 561 8.92 2.30 -43.62
N VAL A 562 9.18 1.22 -42.86
CA VAL A 562 10.35 0.35 -43.10
C VAL A 562 10.28 -0.32 -44.48
N ALA A 563 9.10 -0.83 -44.87
CA ALA A 563 8.87 -1.42 -46.18
C ALA A 563 9.02 -0.38 -47.31
N GLY A 564 8.53 0.86 -47.13
CA GLY A 564 8.68 1.96 -48.06
C GLY A 564 10.14 2.36 -48.28
N VAL A 565 10.92 2.40 -47.18
CA VAL A 565 12.38 2.65 -47.24
C VAL A 565 13.11 1.50 -47.94
N ALA A 566 12.77 0.25 -47.65
CA ALA A 566 13.34 -0.94 -48.27
C ALA A 566 13.00 -1.02 -49.78
N ALA A 567 11.75 -0.71 -50.15
CA ALA A 567 11.34 -0.67 -51.57
C ALA A 567 12.03 0.45 -52.36
N ARG A 568 12.22 1.63 -51.76
CA ARG A 568 13.03 2.70 -52.37
C ARG A 568 14.51 2.30 -52.54
N ARG A 569 15.10 1.59 -51.55
CA ARG A 569 16.45 1.03 -51.69
C ARG A 569 16.56 0.01 -52.83
N ARG A 570 15.60 -0.92 -52.98
CA ARG A 570 15.58 -1.89 -54.08
C ARG A 570 15.50 -1.20 -55.44
N ARG A 571 14.56 -0.28 -55.66
CA ARG A 571 14.43 0.48 -56.90
C ARG A 571 15.68 1.28 -57.25
N TRP A 572 16.42 1.73 -56.26
CA TRP A 572 17.69 2.44 -56.46
C TRP A 572 18.81 1.50 -56.87
N TYR A 573 18.88 0.30 -56.30
CA TYR A 573 19.84 -0.76 -56.71
C TYR A 573 19.56 -1.25 -58.13
N GLU A 574 18.32 -1.43 -58.51
CA GLU A 574 17.90 -1.86 -59.86
C GLU A 574 18.20 -0.80 -60.90
N ARG A 575 17.98 0.49 -60.64
CA ARG A 575 18.39 1.58 -61.54
C ARG A 575 19.90 1.72 -61.66
N GLY A 576 20.66 1.43 -60.63
CA GLY A 576 22.13 1.43 -60.70
C GLY A 576 22.73 0.24 -61.52
N ARG A 577 21.99 -0.87 -61.63
CA ARG A 577 22.37 -2.01 -62.49
C ARG A 577 22.01 -1.81 -63.96
N ALA A 578 20.95 -1.06 -64.28
CA ALA A 578 20.53 -0.78 -65.64
C ALA A 578 21.39 0.30 -66.36
N LEU A 579 22.27 0.97 -65.61
CA LEU A 579 23.20 1.99 -66.11
C LEU A 579 24.67 1.51 -66.22
N ARG A 580 24.88 0.20 -66.04
CA ARG A 580 26.13 -0.50 -66.35
C ARG A 580 25.88 -1.48 -67.49
#